data_1aee21da36a6ea5b6a2d1a3921ef4c86
#
_entry.id   1aee21da36a6ea5b6a2d1a3921ef4c86
#
_cell.length_a   1.000
_cell.length_b   1.000
_cell.length_c   1.000
_cell.angle_alpha   90.00
_cell.angle_beta   90.00
_cell.angle_gamma   90.00
#
_symmetry.space_group_name_H-M   'P 1'
#
loop_
_entity.id
_entity.type
_entity.pdbx_description
1 polymer ?
#
loop_
_entity_poly.entity_id
_entity_poly.type
_entity_poly.pdbx_seq_one_letter_code
_entity_poly.pdbx_strand_id
1 'polypeptide(L)'
;MKTETNTSWLKMLDECLSSLNNRKLTAAIQSAQILAERAEAAREYYIYASAQNVMGVSYVSAGNEMMAVDCYLKGLSCCMEYHIDALFPLFYINLGSRYQEANDHSTAIEYFLKAERALKHDACKADSRYHGWCLVNSMNLLISSIHQKDIFLGEKFLERCEALFTDEDANSSASISMLIIKCHLYWYMNRRDFVLEHIGELIGHLNLISPNDLVQSIQELIFLLKDMEDYSHFQQTLDFFRQYAAEQNTLYYKLLLCEFEMDYCKSINDIDQYHAFCIRHAELYMEHKQALLKERTESFTQKVLLQKKESERRAAERQSKIDALTGLGNRFLLKEDIQSRMEDARAKRGKLCIAIIDIDHFKTHNDTYGHIHGDSCLKLTATALTSCVGEKGRVYRFGGDEFVILLDSSELNSVKAIAEAIKQYFQPSDSEEVTDGIPGITLSQGYAISTVDSTTTKETLFSRADEALYSVKEGGRNNYCIYEE
;
A
#
# COMPACT_ATOMS: atom_id res chain seq x y z
N MET A 1 -16.16 12.24 -14.56
CA MET A 1 -15.59 10.89 -14.30
C MET A 1 -14.44 10.89 -13.29
N LYS A 2 -13.32 11.64 -13.42
CA LYS A 2 -12.25 11.63 -12.39
C LYS A 2 -12.68 12.16 -11.02
N THR A 3 -13.58 13.13 -10.95
CA THR A 3 -14.12 13.71 -9.70
C THR A 3 -15.08 12.79 -8.97
N GLU A 4 -15.93 12.05 -9.65
CA GLU A 4 -16.88 11.10 -9.05
C GLU A 4 -16.19 9.85 -8.48
N THR A 5 -15.13 9.37 -9.15
CA THR A 5 -14.33 8.24 -8.66
C THR A 5 -13.56 8.62 -7.39
N ASN A 6 -13.03 9.82 -7.31
CA ASN A 6 -12.28 10.30 -6.13
C ASN A 6 -13.20 10.44 -4.91
N THR A 7 -14.44 10.93 -5.10
CA THR A 7 -15.45 11.04 -4.04
C THR A 7 -15.84 9.66 -3.49
N SER A 8 -15.88 8.62 -4.33
CA SER A 8 -16.18 7.25 -3.91
C SER A 8 -15.08 6.66 -3.01
N TRP A 9 -13.79 6.87 -3.34
CA TRP A 9 -12.66 6.39 -2.54
C TRP A 9 -12.59 7.04 -1.16
N LEU A 10 -12.76 8.36 -1.09
CA LEU A 10 -12.78 9.11 0.17
C LEU A 10 -13.94 8.66 1.05
N LYS A 11 -15.13 8.43 0.49
CA LYS A 11 -16.27 7.90 1.25
C LYS A 11 -15.98 6.53 1.86
N MET A 12 -15.35 5.62 1.12
CA MET A 12 -14.96 4.31 1.65
C MET A 12 -13.93 4.44 2.77
N LEU A 13 -12.99 5.38 2.66
CA LEU A 13 -12.01 5.67 3.71
C LEU A 13 -12.69 6.23 4.96
N ASP A 14 -13.66 7.14 4.80
CA ASP A 14 -14.44 7.70 5.91
C ASP A 14 -15.28 6.62 6.62
N GLU A 15 -15.82 5.65 5.90
CA GLU A 15 -16.51 4.49 6.49
C GLU A 15 -15.55 3.63 7.34
N CYS A 16 -14.30 3.43 6.88
CA CYS A 16 -13.27 2.74 7.66
C CYS A 16 -12.91 3.52 8.92
N LEU A 17 -12.70 4.83 8.82
CA LEU A 17 -12.41 5.71 9.95
C LEU A 17 -13.58 5.77 10.94
N SER A 18 -14.82 5.81 10.46
CA SER A 18 -16.02 5.76 11.30
C SER A 18 -16.09 4.44 12.08
N SER A 19 -15.76 3.32 11.45
CA SER A 19 -15.70 2.01 12.12
C SER A 19 -14.64 1.98 13.22
N LEU A 20 -13.46 2.56 12.96
CA LEU A 20 -12.38 2.70 13.93
C LEU A 20 -12.81 3.57 15.12
N ASN A 21 -13.36 4.75 14.84
CA ASN A 21 -13.82 5.70 15.88
C ASN A 21 -14.95 5.11 16.74
N ASN A 22 -15.81 4.27 16.15
CA ASN A 22 -16.86 3.53 16.86
C ASN A 22 -16.35 2.22 17.49
N ARG A 23 -15.05 2.00 17.53
CA ARG A 23 -14.38 0.81 18.11
C ARG A 23 -14.83 -0.54 17.54
N LYS A 24 -15.31 -0.58 16.35
CA LYS A 24 -15.60 -1.80 15.60
C LYS A 24 -14.30 -2.29 14.92
N LEU A 25 -13.28 -2.63 15.73
CA LEU A 25 -11.92 -2.86 15.27
C LEU A 25 -11.82 -3.92 14.17
N THR A 26 -12.48 -5.06 14.34
CA THR A 26 -12.51 -6.11 13.32
C THR A 26 -13.11 -5.62 12.00
N ALA A 27 -14.22 -4.87 12.07
CA ALA A 27 -14.84 -4.30 10.87
C ALA A 27 -13.95 -3.24 10.22
N ALA A 28 -13.28 -2.38 11.03
CA ALA A 28 -12.34 -1.38 10.54
C ALA A 28 -11.16 -2.04 9.80
N ILE A 29 -10.56 -3.10 10.37
CA ILE A 29 -9.47 -3.85 9.76
C ILE A 29 -9.93 -4.47 8.42
N GLN A 30 -11.07 -5.17 8.42
CA GLN A 30 -11.57 -5.85 7.22
C GLN A 30 -11.92 -4.87 6.10
N SER A 31 -12.63 -3.79 6.41
CA SER A 31 -12.99 -2.78 5.41
C SER A 31 -11.76 -2.04 4.86
N ALA A 32 -10.80 -1.70 5.73
CA ALA A 32 -9.56 -1.05 5.32
C ALA A 32 -8.66 -1.99 4.49
N GLN A 33 -8.66 -3.29 4.78
CA GLN A 33 -7.94 -4.28 3.97
C GLN A 33 -8.52 -4.36 2.54
N ILE A 34 -9.85 -4.48 2.43
CA ILE A 34 -10.53 -4.50 1.12
C ILE A 34 -10.27 -3.19 0.35
N LEU A 35 -10.29 -2.06 1.07
CA LEU A 35 -10.00 -0.76 0.48
C LEU A 35 -8.56 -0.70 -0.04
N ALA A 36 -7.57 -1.16 0.74
CA ALA A 36 -6.16 -1.20 0.34
C ALA A 36 -5.94 -2.06 -0.91
N GLU A 37 -6.50 -3.28 -0.95
CA GLU A 37 -6.38 -4.19 -2.10
C GLU A 37 -6.97 -3.57 -3.38
N ARG A 38 -8.12 -2.92 -3.28
CA ARG A 38 -8.77 -2.24 -4.42
C ARG A 38 -7.99 -1.00 -4.88
N ALA A 39 -7.50 -0.21 -3.93
CA ALA A 39 -6.73 1.00 -4.21
C ALA A 39 -5.39 0.67 -4.88
N GLU A 40 -4.70 -0.39 -4.44
CA GLU A 40 -3.47 -0.88 -5.05
C GLU A 40 -3.71 -1.32 -6.50
N ALA A 41 -4.75 -2.11 -6.75
CA ALA A 41 -5.12 -2.55 -8.09
C ALA A 41 -5.51 -1.37 -9.03
N ALA A 42 -6.11 -0.31 -8.47
CA ALA A 42 -6.47 0.91 -9.19
C ALA A 42 -5.34 1.94 -9.27
N ARG A 43 -4.19 1.72 -8.62
CA ARG A 43 -3.04 2.64 -8.49
C ARG A 43 -3.40 3.94 -7.76
N GLU A 44 -4.37 3.88 -6.82
CA GLU A 44 -4.78 4.99 -5.97
C GLU A 44 -3.96 4.97 -4.66
N TYR A 45 -2.67 5.29 -4.75
CA TYR A 45 -1.69 5.07 -3.69
C TYR A 45 -1.90 5.90 -2.42
N TYR A 46 -2.50 7.09 -2.54
CA TYR A 46 -2.91 7.89 -1.37
C TYR A 46 -3.95 7.14 -0.52
N ILE A 47 -4.94 6.53 -1.17
CA ILE A 47 -5.99 5.74 -0.50
C ILE A 47 -5.40 4.46 0.09
N TYR A 48 -4.50 3.78 -0.64
CA TYR A 48 -3.77 2.62 -0.15
C TYR A 48 -3.01 2.93 1.15
N ALA A 49 -2.18 3.98 1.14
CA ALA A 49 -1.42 4.39 2.32
C ALA A 49 -2.34 4.78 3.48
N SER A 50 -3.42 5.52 3.22
CA SER A 50 -4.40 5.88 4.25
C SER A 50 -5.10 4.65 4.85
N ALA A 51 -5.45 3.65 4.05
CA ALA A 51 -6.02 2.39 4.51
C ALA A 51 -5.03 1.59 5.37
N GLN A 52 -3.74 1.57 5.00
CA GLN A 52 -2.68 0.98 5.83
C GLN A 52 -2.60 1.65 7.20
N ASN A 53 -2.74 2.97 7.26
CA ASN A 53 -2.76 3.68 8.53
C ASN A 53 -3.97 3.29 9.40
N VAL A 54 -5.18 3.21 8.82
CA VAL A 54 -6.38 2.77 9.56
C VAL A 54 -6.22 1.37 10.12
N MET A 55 -5.66 0.44 9.33
CA MET A 55 -5.35 -0.92 9.81
C MET A 55 -4.34 -0.88 10.95
N GLY A 56 -3.26 -0.10 10.81
CA GLY A 56 -2.22 0.02 11.83
C GLY A 56 -2.79 0.49 13.17
N VAL A 57 -3.57 1.58 13.18
CA VAL A 57 -4.23 2.09 14.39
C VAL A 57 -5.21 1.08 14.98
N SER A 58 -5.97 0.37 14.12
CA SER A 58 -6.91 -0.66 14.58
C SER A 58 -6.19 -1.84 15.23
N TYR A 59 -5.03 -2.26 14.69
CA TYR A 59 -4.20 -3.31 15.28
C TYR A 59 -3.58 -2.89 16.61
N VAL A 60 -3.12 -1.64 16.76
CA VAL A 60 -2.68 -1.12 18.06
C VAL A 60 -3.79 -1.25 19.09
N SER A 61 -4.99 -0.77 18.76
CA SER A 61 -6.15 -0.83 19.66
C SER A 61 -6.60 -2.26 19.99
N ALA A 62 -6.25 -3.24 19.14
CA ALA A 62 -6.46 -4.67 19.38
C ALA A 62 -5.30 -5.35 20.12
N GLY A 63 -4.21 -4.62 20.44
CA GLY A 63 -3.00 -5.17 21.09
C GLY A 63 -2.10 -5.99 20.16
N ASN A 64 -2.23 -5.83 18.84
CA ASN A 64 -1.40 -6.55 17.85
C ASN A 64 -0.33 -5.62 17.26
N GLU A 65 0.70 -5.33 18.06
CA GLU A 65 1.80 -4.42 17.73
C GLU A 65 2.54 -4.78 16.44
N MET A 66 2.77 -6.07 16.21
CA MET A 66 3.53 -6.51 15.05
C MET A 66 2.80 -6.21 13.74
N MET A 67 1.48 -6.45 13.70
CA MET A 67 0.68 -6.14 12.52
C MET A 67 0.53 -4.64 12.32
N ALA A 68 0.46 -3.87 13.41
CA ALA A 68 0.40 -2.42 13.36
C ALA A 68 1.66 -1.84 12.71
N VAL A 69 2.84 -2.25 13.16
CA VAL A 69 4.13 -1.80 12.60
C VAL A 69 4.27 -2.20 11.13
N ASP A 70 3.88 -3.44 10.75
CA ASP A 70 3.88 -3.89 9.35
C ASP A 70 3.02 -2.98 8.46
N CYS A 71 1.83 -2.61 8.92
CA CYS A 71 0.96 -1.68 8.20
C CYS A 71 1.59 -0.28 8.07
N TYR A 72 2.16 0.26 9.15
CA TYR A 72 2.82 1.57 9.10
C TYR A 72 4.01 1.59 8.15
N LEU A 73 4.84 0.54 8.15
CA LEU A 73 5.99 0.43 7.25
C LEU A 73 5.56 0.31 5.78
N LYS A 74 4.49 -0.44 5.48
CA LYS A 74 3.93 -0.53 4.12
C LYS A 74 3.39 0.81 3.65
N GLY A 75 2.64 1.51 4.50
CA GLY A 75 2.14 2.84 4.19
C GLY A 75 3.26 3.85 3.96
N LEU A 76 4.27 3.87 4.83
CA LEU A 76 5.45 4.74 4.71
C LEU A 76 6.25 4.43 3.44
N SER A 77 6.49 3.15 3.12
CA SER A 77 7.18 2.74 1.89
C SER A 77 6.42 3.21 0.64
N CYS A 78 5.09 3.06 0.64
CA CYS A 78 4.24 3.57 -0.44
C CYS A 78 4.37 5.10 -0.58
N CYS A 79 4.36 5.85 0.54
CA CYS A 79 4.54 7.29 0.50
C CYS A 79 5.91 7.69 -0.08
N MET A 80 6.97 6.95 0.23
CA MET A 80 8.31 7.19 -0.31
C MET A 80 8.38 6.92 -1.82
N GLU A 81 7.80 5.79 -2.26
CA GLU A 81 7.83 5.37 -3.66
C GLU A 81 7.02 6.30 -4.59
N TYR A 82 5.87 6.77 -4.11
CA TYR A 82 4.93 7.57 -4.91
C TYR A 82 4.87 9.05 -4.52
N HIS A 83 5.82 9.54 -3.69
CA HIS A 83 5.96 10.95 -3.28
C HIS A 83 4.67 11.53 -2.67
N ILE A 84 4.09 10.81 -1.69
CA ILE A 84 2.86 11.23 -1.00
C ILE A 84 3.22 12.00 0.27
N ASP A 85 3.72 13.23 0.12
CA ASP A 85 4.28 14.03 1.21
C ASP A 85 3.27 14.34 2.33
N ALA A 86 1.99 14.43 2.01
CA ALA A 86 0.93 14.75 2.95
C ALA A 86 0.75 13.71 4.07
N LEU A 87 1.16 12.46 3.87
CA LEU A 87 0.94 11.38 4.84
C LEU A 87 2.19 11.01 5.66
N PHE A 88 3.38 11.51 5.33
CA PHE A 88 4.60 11.22 6.09
C PHE A 88 4.48 11.51 7.58
N PRO A 89 3.93 12.69 8.02
CA PRO A 89 3.82 12.98 9.44
C PRO A 89 3.07 11.90 10.20
N LEU A 90 1.96 11.42 9.63
CA LEU A 90 1.09 10.42 10.24
C LEU A 90 1.84 9.12 10.55
N PHE A 91 2.62 8.61 9.59
CA PHE A 91 3.40 7.39 9.79
C PHE A 91 4.56 7.59 10.76
N TYR A 92 5.24 8.75 10.72
CA TYR A 92 6.33 9.03 11.65
C TYR A 92 5.82 9.19 13.08
N ILE A 93 4.67 9.86 13.30
CA ILE A 93 4.05 9.97 14.62
C ILE A 93 3.68 8.59 15.14
N ASN A 94 2.99 7.77 14.34
CA ASN A 94 2.57 6.45 14.77
C ASN A 94 3.75 5.51 15.08
N LEU A 95 4.80 5.51 14.27
CA LEU A 95 6.01 4.73 14.55
C LEU A 95 6.74 5.26 15.79
N GLY A 96 6.86 6.58 15.95
CA GLY A 96 7.44 7.20 17.14
C GLY A 96 6.69 6.79 18.41
N SER A 97 5.35 6.75 18.38
CA SER A 97 4.53 6.30 19.51
C SER A 97 4.78 4.83 19.86
N ARG A 98 5.09 3.95 18.90
CA ARG A 98 5.47 2.54 19.22
C ARG A 98 6.78 2.47 19.97
N TYR A 99 7.79 3.27 19.58
CA TYR A 99 9.04 3.36 20.33
C TYR A 99 8.85 3.96 21.73
N GLN A 100 7.99 4.98 21.86
CA GLN A 100 7.63 5.60 23.13
C GLN A 100 6.98 4.58 24.09
N GLU A 101 6.02 3.79 23.64
CA GLU A 101 5.40 2.72 24.43
C GLU A 101 6.39 1.60 24.81
N ALA A 102 7.39 1.36 23.97
CA ALA A 102 8.49 0.45 24.29
C ALA A 102 9.55 1.06 25.24
N ASN A 103 9.32 2.27 25.78
CA ASN A 103 10.27 3.05 26.61
C ASN A 103 11.58 3.42 25.87
N ASP A 104 11.64 3.33 24.53
CA ASP A 104 12.76 3.85 23.75
C ASP A 104 12.49 5.30 23.34
N HIS A 105 12.53 6.19 24.33
CA HIS A 105 12.26 7.62 24.14
C HIS A 105 13.27 8.31 23.22
N SER A 106 14.51 7.80 23.12
CA SER A 106 15.53 8.35 22.23
C SER A 106 15.13 8.16 20.76
N THR A 107 14.80 6.94 20.38
CA THR A 107 14.34 6.62 19.02
C THR A 107 12.98 7.27 18.73
N ALA A 108 12.08 7.33 19.71
CA ALA A 108 10.79 8.02 19.60
C ALA A 108 10.97 9.49 19.21
N ILE A 109 11.85 10.23 19.89
CA ILE A 109 12.18 11.64 19.59
C ILE A 109 12.70 11.77 18.15
N GLU A 110 13.54 10.86 17.66
CA GLU A 110 14.01 10.91 16.27
C GLU A 110 12.86 10.84 15.27
N TYR A 111 11.89 9.94 15.51
CA TYR A 111 10.73 9.80 14.64
C TYR A 111 9.80 11.03 14.72
N PHE A 112 9.55 11.56 15.91
CA PHE A 112 8.77 12.78 16.07
C PHE A 112 9.43 14.01 15.44
N LEU A 113 10.76 14.10 15.46
CA LEU A 113 11.49 15.15 14.72
C LEU A 113 11.46 14.96 13.21
N LYS A 114 11.37 13.70 12.70
CA LYS A 114 11.09 13.43 11.28
C LYS A 114 9.68 13.88 10.92
N ALA A 115 8.69 13.60 11.78
CA ALA A 115 7.32 14.09 11.61
C ALA A 115 7.26 15.62 11.57
N GLU A 116 7.97 16.28 12.50
CA GLU A 116 8.04 17.75 12.53
C GLU A 116 8.60 18.35 11.24
N ARG A 117 9.63 17.72 10.66
CA ARG A 117 10.18 18.19 9.37
C ARG A 117 9.17 18.00 8.24
N ALA A 118 8.47 16.86 8.21
CA ALA A 118 7.45 16.57 7.22
C ALA A 118 6.24 17.50 7.33
N LEU A 119 5.83 17.88 8.54
CA LEU A 119 4.75 18.85 8.80
C LEU A 119 5.02 20.24 8.21
N LYS A 120 6.27 20.60 7.89
CA LYS A 120 6.61 21.88 7.25
C LYS A 120 6.22 21.93 5.77
N HIS A 121 5.93 20.77 5.17
CA HIS A 121 5.55 20.70 3.75
C HIS A 121 4.14 21.25 3.52
N ASP A 122 3.97 22.01 2.41
CA ASP A 122 2.70 22.68 2.12
C ASP A 122 1.53 21.72 1.90
N ALA A 123 1.79 20.53 1.39
CA ALA A 123 0.78 19.47 1.25
C ALA A 123 0.17 19.06 2.60
N CYS A 124 0.97 19.08 3.69
CA CYS A 124 0.48 18.77 5.04
C CYS A 124 -0.37 19.92 5.59
N LYS A 125 0.04 21.17 5.36
CA LYS A 125 -0.68 22.35 5.86
C LYS A 125 -2.08 22.53 5.26
N ALA A 126 -2.31 21.95 4.09
CA ALA A 126 -3.61 21.95 3.42
C ALA A 126 -4.59 20.90 3.97
N ASP A 127 -4.11 19.93 4.78
CA ASP A 127 -4.96 18.90 5.37
C ASP A 127 -5.69 19.44 6.60
N SER A 128 -6.98 19.16 6.71
CA SER A 128 -7.81 19.59 7.85
C SER A 128 -7.33 19.04 9.20
N ARG A 129 -6.58 17.95 9.20
CA ARG A 129 -6.00 17.30 10.40
C ARG A 129 -4.64 17.88 10.81
N TYR A 130 -4.11 18.84 10.04
CA TYR A 130 -2.76 19.40 10.26
C TYR A 130 -2.54 19.91 11.68
N HIS A 131 -3.50 20.69 12.19
CA HIS A 131 -3.42 21.24 13.55
C HIS A 131 -3.30 20.11 14.59
N GLY A 132 -4.17 19.10 14.52
CA GLY A 132 -4.13 17.94 15.41
C GLY A 132 -2.80 17.17 15.33
N TRP A 133 -2.24 17.00 14.15
CA TRP A 133 -0.93 16.34 14.00
C TRP A 133 0.20 17.16 14.64
N CYS A 134 0.18 18.48 14.50
CA CYS A 134 1.16 19.36 15.13
C CYS A 134 1.08 19.27 16.66
N LEU A 135 -0.13 19.30 17.21
CA LEU A 135 -0.36 19.23 18.65
C LEU A 135 0.07 17.87 19.22
N VAL A 136 -0.43 16.76 18.65
CA VAL A 136 -0.08 15.39 19.09
C VAL A 136 1.43 15.14 18.98
N ASN A 137 2.08 15.57 17.90
CA ASN A 137 3.53 15.41 17.75
C ASN A 137 4.30 16.20 18.83
N SER A 138 3.85 17.41 19.16
CA SER A 138 4.49 18.24 20.18
C SER A 138 4.28 17.67 21.59
N MET A 139 3.10 17.13 21.89
CA MET A 139 2.81 16.43 23.15
C MET A 139 3.67 15.17 23.31
N ASN A 140 3.82 14.37 22.26
CA ASN A 140 4.67 13.18 22.28
C ASN A 140 6.16 13.51 22.47
N LEU A 141 6.65 14.60 21.86
CA LEU A 141 8.00 15.13 22.12
C LEU A 141 8.17 15.55 23.58
N LEU A 142 7.16 16.22 24.14
CA LEU A 142 7.15 16.64 25.53
C LEU A 142 7.18 15.43 26.46
N ILE A 143 6.33 14.44 26.29
CA ILE A 143 6.30 13.20 27.06
C ILE A 143 7.67 12.51 27.02
N SER A 144 8.24 12.31 25.82
CA SER A 144 9.54 11.66 25.69
C SER A 144 10.67 12.43 26.39
N SER A 145 10.60 13.76 26.39
CA SER A 145 11.58 14.61 27.11
C SER A 145 11.46 14.46 28.61
N ILE A 146 10.24 14.38 29.15
CA ILE A 146 9.97 14.15 30.57
C ILE A 146 10.56 12.82 31.02
N HIS A 147 10.32 11.74 30.28
CA HIS A 147 10.85 10.41 30.58
C HIS A 147 12.38 10.33 30.48
N GLN A 148 13.00 11.14 29.62
CA GLN A 148 14.46 11.31 29.60
C GLN A 148 15.00 12.21 30.70
N LYS A 149 14.11 12.83 31.49
CA LYS A 149 14.44 13.84 32.52
C LYS A 149 15.19 15.07 31.97
N ASP A 150 14.96 15.36 30.66
CA ASP A 150 15.47 16.57 30.01
C ASP A 150 14.47 17.72 30.21
N ILE A 151 14.60 18.39 31.37
CA ILE A 151 13.70 19.48 31.76
C ILE A 151 13.78 20.63 30.75
N PHE A 152 14.96 20.98 30.24
CA PHE A 152 15.14 22.08 29.31
C PHE A 152 14.40 21.82 28.00
N LEU A 153 14.51 20.62 27.47
CA LEU A 153 13.81 20.22 26.27
C LEU A 153 12.30 20.12 26.53
N GLY A 154 11.91 19.63 27.71
CA GLY A 154 10.52 19.58 28.15
C GLY A 154 9.86 20.97 28.22
N GLU A 155 10.51 21.98 28.81
CA GLU A 155 9.98 23.36 28.81
C GLU A 155 9.78 23.92 27.40
N LYS A 156 10.75 23.71 26.53
CA LYS A 156 10.66 24.16 25.13
C LYS A 156 9.47 23.51 24.38
N PHE A 157 9.23 22.22 24.60
CA PHE A 157 8.10 21.56 23.97
C PHE A 157 6.77 21.92 24.63
N LEU A 158 6.76 22.21 25.93
CA LEU A 158 5.58 22.72 26.62
C LEU A 158 5.15 24.08 26.04
N GLU A 159 6.07 25.04 25.95
CA GLU A 159 5.80 26.36 25.34
C GLU A 159 5.21 26.22 23.91
N ARG A 160 5.73 25.25 23.17
CA ARG A 160 5.24 24.97 21.84
C ARG A 160 3.83 24.36 21.82
N CYS A 161 3.54 23.43 22.73
CA CYS A 161 2.20 22.88 22.89
C CYS A 161 1.21 24.00 23.25
N GLU A 162 1.57 24.86 24.23
CA GLU A 162 0.73 25.99 24.64
C GLU A 162 0.50 27.00 23.50
N ALA A 163 1.50 27.25 22.65
CA ALA A 163 1.35 28.11 21.47
C ALA A 163 0.45 27.50 20.36
N LEU A 164 0.34 26.17 20.30
CA LEU A 164 -0.54 25.48 19.37
C LEU A 164 -1.96 25.33 19.91
N PHE A 165 -2.17 25.44 21.21
CA PHE A 165 -3.46 25.22 21.86
C PHE A 165 -4.46 26.30 21.48
N THR A 166 -5.67 25.90 21.04
CA THR A 166 -6.77 26.79 20.64
C THR A 166 -7.93 26.74 21.64
N ASP A 167 -8.89 27.66 21.52
CA ASP A 167 -10.10 27.65 22.33
C ASP A 167 -10.95 26.36 22.11
N GLU A 168 -10.85 25.74 20.92
CA GLU A 168 -11.49 24.45 20.62
C GLU A 168 -10.83 23.32 21.40
N ASP A 169 -9.48 23.33 21.47
CA ASP A 169 -8.72 22.34 22.23
C ASP A 169 -8.98 22.45 23.74
N ALA A 170 -9.21 23.64 24.26
CA ALA A 170 -9.47 23.89 25.69
C ALA A 170 -10.72 23.16 26.23
N ASN A 171 -11.68 22.85 25.35
CA ASN A 171 -12.90 22.10 25.69
C ASN A 171 -12.86 20.65 25.19
N SER A 172 -11.69 20.17 24.79
CA SER A 172 -11.51 18.83 24.20
C SER A 172 -10.77 17.88 25.16
N SER A 173 -10.72 16.61 24.78
CA SER A 173 -9.87 15.58 25.39
C SER A 173 -8.39 16.02 25.51
N ALA A 174 -7.89 16.80 24.56
CA ALA A 174 -6.52 17.24 24.53
C ALA A 174 -6.18 18.14 25.74
N SER A 175 -7.14 18.87 26.30
CA SER A 175 -6.91 19.75 27.47
C SER A 175 -6.52 18.95 28.72
N ILE A 176 -7.23 17.87 29.00
CA ILE A 176 -6.96 17.02 30.16
C ILE A 176 -5.63 16.27 29.97
N SER A 177 -5.40 15.68 28.80
CA SER A 177 -4.13 15.03 28.48
C SER A 177 -2.94 16.01 28.60
N MET A 178 -3.09 17.22 28.08
CA MET A 178 -2.08 18.26 28.19
C MET A 178 -1.82 18.67 29.64
N LEU A 179 -2.86 18.79 30.46
CA LEU A 179 -2.72 19.15 31.88
C LEU A 179 -1.99 18.06 32.67
N ILE A 180 -2.25 16.78 32.37
CA ILE A 180 -1.53 15.64 32.96
C ILE A 180 -0.03 15.75 32.63
N ILE A 181 0.33 15.94 31.37
CA ILE A 181 1.72 16.04 30.91
C ILE A 181 2.40 17.27 31.52
N LYS A 182 1.70 18.40 31.60
CA LYS A 182 2.18 19.64 32.25
C LYS A 182 2.43 19.43 33.72
N CYS A 183 1.53 18.79 34.47
CA CYS A 183 1.72 18.43 35.87
C CYS A 183 2.95 17.54 36.07
N HIS A 184 3.17 16.58 35.16
CA HIS A 184 4.32 15.69 35.23
C HIS A 184 5.64 16.46 35.06
N LEU A 185 5.75 17.34 34.06
CA LEU A 185 6.91 18.21 33.88
C LEU A 185 7.12 19.12 35.11
N TYR A 186 6.05 19.77 35.59
CA TYR A 186 6.12 20.72 36.70
C TYR A 186 6.52 20.04 38.01
N TRP A 187 6.19 18.75 38.20
CA TRP A 187 6.69 17.96 39.32
C TRP A 187 8.23 17.88 39.32
N TYR A 188 8.83 17.59 38.15
CA TYR A 188 10.29 17.55 37.99
C TYR A 188 10.94 18.95 38.12
N MET A 189 10.20 20.00 37.75
CA MET A 189 10.64 21.39 37.90
C MET A 189 10.48 21.90 39.36
N ASN A 190 10.06 21.06 40.31
CA ASN A 190 9.75 21.40 41.67
C ASN A 190 8.63 22.48 41.83
N ARG A 191 7.73 22.61 40.86
CA ARG A 191 6.53 23.48 40.93
C ARG A 191 5.37 22.71 41.56
N ARG A 192 5.55 22.23 42.78
CA ARG A 192 4.64 21.29 43.46
C ARG A 192 3.27 21.88 43.75
N ASP A 193 3.19 23.15 44.09
CA ASP A 193 1.93 23.82 44.41
C ASP A 193 0.94 23.74 43.24
N PHE A 194 1.41 23.98 42.00
CA PHE A 194 0.59 23.84 40.80
C PHE A 194 0.02 22.42 40.67
N VAL A 195 0.84 21.39 40.85
CA VAL A 195 0.44 20.00 40.68
C VAL A 195 -0.61 19.62 41.74
N LEU A 196 -0.38 19.99 43.00
CA LEU A 196 -1.28 19.69 44.11
C LEU A 196 -2.64 20.39 43.97
N GLU A 197 -2.68 21.58 43.35
CA GLU A 197 -3.93 22.30 43.06
C GLU A 197 -4.77 21.61 41.98
N HIS A 198 -4.14 21.02 40.97
CA HIS A 198 -4.85 20.50 39.80
C HIS A 198 -5.10 19.00 39.83
N ILE A 199 -4.38 18.20 40.64
CA ILE A 199 -4.43 16.74 40.60
C ILE A 199 -5.84 16.18 40.88
N GLY A 200 -6.55 16.76 41.84
CA GLY A 200 -7.92 16.34 42.19
C GLY A 200 -8.91 16.62 41.06
N GLU A 201 -8.78 17.76 40.39
CA GLU A 201 -9.61 18.13 39.21
C GLU A 201 -9.33 17.19 38.06
N LEU A 202 -8.06 16.90 37.78
CA LEU A 202 -7.67 15.95 36.72
C LEU A 202 -8.37 14.60 36.86
N ILE A 203 -8.33 14.04 38.08
CA ILE A 203 -8.95 12.72 38.31
C ILE A 203 -10.46 12.77 38.16
N GLY A 204 -11.09 13.87 38.56
CA GLY A 204 -12.52 14.08 38.37
C GLY A 204 -12.97 14.16 36.91
N HIS A 205 -12.04 14.46 35.99
CA HIS A 205 -12.34 14.68 34.57
C HIS A 205 -11.74 13.61 33.62
N LEU A 206 -11.25 12.47 34.12
CA LEU A 206 -10.69 11.40 33.27
C LEU A 206 -11.68 10.86 32.22
N ASN A 207 -12.98 10.94 32.50
CA ASN A 207 -14.04 10.55 31.60
C ASN A 207 -14.16 11.45 30.36
N LEU A 208 -13.53 12.60 30.32
CA LEU A 208 -13.49 13.52 29.18
C LEU A 208 -12.38 13.16 28.20
N ILE A 209 -11.44 12.32 28.60
CA ILE A 209 -10.33 11.91 27.72
C ILE A 209 -10.89 11.00 26.62
N SER A 210 -10.47 11.27 25.36
CA SER A 210 -10.89 10.44 24.25
C SER A 210 -10.36 9.02 24.40
N PRO A 211 -11.11 8.03 23.94
CA PRO A 211 -10.65 6.64 23.99
C PRO A 211 -9.30 6.38 23.34
N ASN A 212 -8.91 7.17 22.36
CA ASN A 212 -7.63 7.01 21.66
C ASN A 212 -6.44 7.51 22.51
N ASP A 213 -6.69 8.52 23.33
CA ASP A 213 -5.64 9.16 24.17
C ASP A 213 -5.62 8.59 25.59
N LEU A 214 -6.68 7.86 25.98
CA LEU A 214 -6.91 7.46 27.38
C LEU A 214 -5.77 6.61 27.94
N VAL A 215 -5.31 5.61 27.22
CA VAL A 215 -4.26 4.70 27.71
C VAL A 215 -2.99 5.48 28.01
N GLN A 216 -2.53 6.30 27.07
CA GLN A 216 -1.34 7.11 27.25
C GLN A 216 -1.49 8.10 28.40
N SER A 217 -2.63 8.78 28.49
CA SER A 217 -2.90 9.74 29.57
C SER A 217 -2.96 9.08 30.95
N ILE A 218 -3.55 7.89 31.07
CA ILE A 218 -3.57 7.12 32.33
C ILE A 218 -2.16 6.67 32.70
N GLN A 219 -1.36 6.21 31.74
CA GLN A 219 0.02 5.82 31.99
C GLN A 219 0.85 7.01 32.53
N GLU A 220 0.76 8.17 31.88
CA GLU A 220 1.45 9.38 32.33
C GLU A 220 0.99 9.83 33.72
N LEU A 221 -0.31 9.74 33.99
CA LEU A 221 -0.86 10.08 35.32
C LEU A 221 -0.36 9.11 36.40
N ILE A 222 -0.32 7.80 36.12
CA ILE A 222 0.20 6.78 37.02
C ILE A 222 1.70 7.04 37.31
N PHE A 223 2.51 7.37 36.31
CA PHE A 223 3.92 7.72 36.51
C PHE A 223 4.05 8.93 37.41
N LEU A 224 3.29 10.00 37.19
CA LEU A 224 3.27 11.18 38.04
C LEU A 224 2.88 10.83 39.48
N LEU A 225 1.79 10.08 39.69
CA LEU A 225 1.28 9.72 41.03
C LEU A 225 2.27 8.82 41.80
N LYS A 226 2.99 7.96 41.09
CA LYS A 226 4.09 7.16 41.70
C LYS A 226 5.24 8.06 42.16
N ASP A 227 5.67 9.01 41.33
CA ASP A 227 6.73 9.95 41.69
C ASP A 227 6.32 10.91 42.83
N MET A 228 5.01 11.17 42.95
CA MET A 228 4.44 11.94 44.09
C MET A 228 4.24 11.11 45.35
N GLU A 229 4.29 9.78 45.28
CA GLU A 229 3.87 8.85 46.32
C GLU A 229 2.40 9.06 46.76
N ASP A 230 1.56 9.54 45.80
CA ASP A 230 0.14 9.80 46.05
C ASP A 230 -0.72 8.57 45.73
N TYR A 231 -0.71 7.63 46.63
CA TYR A 231 -1.40 6.36 46.49
C TYR A 231 -2.92 6.46 46.56
N SER A 232 -3.46 7.54 47.15
CA SER A 232 -4.90 7.79 47.20
C SER A 232 -5.45 8.10 45.81
N HIS A 233 -4.85 9.03 45.11
CA HIS A 233 -5.25 9.38 43.74
C HIS A 233 -4.85 8.30 42.75
N PHE A 234 -3.77 7.54 43.02
CA PHE A 234 -3.45 6.37 42.19
C PHE A 234 -4.59 5.33 42.26
N GLN A 235 -5.09 5.02 43.46
CA GLN A 235 -6.23 4.09 43.63
C GLN A 235 -7.47 4.58 42.88
N GLN A 236 -7.82 5.87 42.96
CA GLN A 236 -8.95 6.43 42.23
C GLN A 236 -8.77 6.31 40.70
N THR A 237 -7.55 6.53 40.19
CA THR A 237 -7.20 6.34 38.77
C THR A 237 -7.38 4.89 38.35
N LEU A 238 -6.96 3.93 39.20
CA LEU A 238 -7.17 2.51 38.98
C LEU A 238 -8.65 2.13 38.97
N ASP A 239 -9.44 2.68 39.88
CA ASP A 239 -10.89 2.39 39.95
C ASP A 239 -11.60 2.86 38.67
N PHE A 240 -11.24 4.05 38.17
CA PHE A 240 -11.69 4.55 36.88
C PHE A 240 -11.30 3.61 35.73
N PHE A 241 -10.01 3.25 35.65
CA PHE A 241 -9.54 2.40 34.56
C PHE A 241 -10.08 0.97 34.63
N ARG A 242 -10.37 0.46 35.85
CA ARG A 242 -11.01 -0.85 36.06
C ARG A 242 -12.41 -0.89 35.47
N GLN A 243 -13.22 0.17 35.71
CA GLN A 243 -14.54 0.30 35.11
C GLN A 243 -14.42 0.36 33.57
N TYR A 244 -13.53 1.18 33.05
CA TYR A 244 -13.31 1.30 31.62
C TYR A 244 -12.88 -0.03 30.98
N ALA A 245 -11.92 -0.74 31.57
CA ALA A 245 -11.45 -2.04 31.07
C ALA A 245 -12.54 -3.12 31.08
N ALA A 246 -13.44 -3.07 32.07
CA ALA A 246 -14.61 -3.96 32.14
C ALA A 246 -15.62 -3.67 31.03
N GLU A 247 -15.88 -2.41 30.72
CA GLU A 247 -16.77 -2.00 29.60
C GLU A 247 -16.20 -2.43 28.24
N GLN A 248 -14.90 -2.28 28.02
CA GLN A 248 -14.24 -2.67 26.78
C GLN A 248 -14.12 -4.19 26.64
N ASN A 249 -13.98 -4.91 27.74
CA ASN A 249 -13.90 -6.37 27.84
C ASN A 249 -12.94 -7.06 26.88
N THR A 250 -11.81 -6.42 26.54
CA THR A 250 -10.75 -7.00 25.68
C THR A 250 -9.61 -7.54 26.53
N LEU A 251 -8.89 -8.53 26.01
CA LEU A 251 -7.68 -9.07 26.66
C LEU A 251 -6.60 -8.00 26.84
N TYR A 252 -6.46 -7.09 25.89
CA TYR A 252 -5.52 -5.98 25.95
C TYR A 252 -5.73 -5.09 27.17
N TYR A 253 -6.96 -4.60 27.39
CA TYR A 253 -7.25 -3.74 28.54
C TYR A 253 -7.19 -4.50 29.87
N LYS A 254 -7.51 -5.80 29.90
CA LYS A 254 -7.35 -6.65 31.09
C LYS A 254 -5.89 -6.83 31.48
N LEU A 255 -5.00 -7.03 30.49
CA LEU A 255 -3.56 -7.10 30.71
C LEU A 255 -3.02 -5.78 31.26
N LEU A 256 -3.34 -4.68 30.61
CA LEU A 256 -2.89 -3.35 30.99
C LEU A 256 -3.38 -2.97 32.41
N LEU A 257 -4.63 -3.28 32.75
CA LEU A 257 -5.13 -3.10 34.11
C LEU A 257 -4.32 -3.91 35.13
N CYS A 258 -4.02 -5.17 34.83
CA CYS A 258 -3.20 -6.01 35.70
C CYS A 258 -1.80 -5.40 35.92
N GLU A 259 -1.19 -4.83 34.88
CA GLU A 259 0.11 -4.16 34.98
C GLU A 259 0.04 -2.94 35.92
N PHE A 260 -1.01 -2.13 35.79
CA PHE A 260 -1.23 -0.99 36.68
C PHE A 260 -1.49 -1.41 38.14
N GLU A 261 -2.27 -2.47 38.33
CA GLU A 261 -2.55 -3.06 39.65
C GLU A 261 -1.28 -3.63 40.31
N MET A 262 -0.42 -4.30 39.52
CA MET A 262 0.88 -4.76 39.96
C MET A 262 1.79 -3.58 40.40
N ASP A 263 1.82 -2.53 39.60
CA ASP A 263 2.57 -1.32 39.91
C ASP A 263 2.08 -0.65 41.20
N TYR A 264 0.77 -0.55 41.41
CA TYR A 264 0.18 -0.03 42.61
C TYR A 264 0.58 -0.87 43.86
N CYS A 265 0.34 -2.20 43.80
CA CYS A 265 0.67 -3.10 44.91
C CYS A 265 2.16 -3.05 45.26
N LYS A 266 3.04 -2.97 44.25
CA LYS A 266 4.48 -2.78 44.48
C LYS A 266 4.77 -1.46 45.17
N SER A 267 4.09 -0.38 44.79
CA SER A 267 4.30 0.95 45.37
C SER A 267 3.89 1.06 46.86
N ILE A 268 2.79 0.35 47.23
CA ILE A 268 2.33 0.30 48.63
C ILE A 268 2.93 -0.88 49.44
N ASN A 269 3.83 -1.67 48.84
CA ASN A 269 4.47 -2.85 49.41
C ASN A 269 3.46 -3.97 49.81
N ASP A 270 2.36 -4.11 49.09
CA ASP A 270 1.42 -5.23 49.25
C ASP A 270 1.89 -6.42 48.39
N ILE A 271 2.77 -7.23 48.99
CA ILE A 271 3.41 -8.34 48.28
C ILE A 271 2.43 -9.46 47.92
N ASP A 272 1.45 -9.70 48.78
CA ASP A 272 0.47 -10.80 48.55
C ASP A 272 -0.44 -10.49 47.35
N GLN A 273 -0.96 -9.28 47.29
CA GLN A 273 -1.77 -8.82 46.13
C GLN A 273 -0.90 -8.72 44.87
N TYR A 274 0.35 -8.22 45.01
CA TYR A 274 1.29 -8.20 43.88
C TYR A 274 1.47 -9.59 43.26
N HIS A 275 1.71 -10.64 44.07
CA HIS A 275 1.84 -12.00 43.57
C HIS A 275 0.54 -12.51 42.89
N ALA A 276 -0.62 -12.19 43.47
CA ALA A 276 -1.90 -12.57 42.88
C ALA A 276 -2.08 -11.95 41.47
N PHE A 277 -1.74 -10.66 41.32
CA PHE A 277 -1.80 -10.01 40.00
C PHE A 277 -0.73 -10.51 39.04
N CYS A 278 0.47 -10.88 39.50
CA CYS A 278 1.48 -11.53 38.65
C CYS A 278 0.95 -12.85 38.03
N ILE A 279 0.29 -13.68 38.84
CA ILE A 279 -0.31 -14.93 38.36
C ILE A 279 -1.39 -14.62 37.34
N ARG A 280 -2.28 -13.68 37.67
CA ARG A 280 -3.37 -13.27 36.77
C ARG A 280 -2.86 -12.69 35.46
N HIS A 281 -1.83 -11.86 35.51
CA HIS A 281 -1.18 -11.31 34.31
C HIS A 281 -0.60 -12.44 33.43
N ALA A 282 0.08 -13.42 34.04
CA ALA A 282 0.64 -14.56 33.30
C ALA A 282 -0.44 -15.38 32.58
N GLU A 283 -1.59 -15.62 33.23
CA GLU A 283 -2.73 -16.30 32.62
C GLU A 283 -3.30 -15.50 31.41
N LEU A 284 -3.57 -14.20 31.59
CA LEU A 284 -4.09 -13.33 30.56
C LEU A 284 -3.10 -13.17 29.40
N TYR A 285 -1.80 -13.09 29.69
CA TYR A 285 -0.74 -13.02 28.69
C TYR A 285 -0.69 -14.29 27.84
N MET A 286 -0.81 -15.46 28.44
CA MET A 286 -0.85 -16.71 27.70
C MET A 286 -2.10 -16.82 26.81
N GLU A 287 -3.25 -16.37 27.31
CA GLU A 287 -4.49 -16.31 26.52
C GLU A 287 -4.33 -15.36 25.33
N HIS A 288 -3.83 -14.15 25.55
CA HIS A 288 -3.57 -13.16 24.52
C HIS A 288 -2.58 -13.65 23.46
N LYS A 289 -1.47 -14.25 23.90
CA LYS A 289 -0.48 -14.84 23.02
C LYS A 289 -1.07 -15.97 22.14
N GLN A 290 -1.94 -16.81 22.70
CA GLN A 290 -2.61 -17.85 21.94
C GLN A 290 -3.56 -17.26 20.88
N ALA A 291 -4.32 -16.22 21.23
CA ALA A 291 -5.20 -15.53 20.30
C ALA A 291 -4.41 -14.92 19.12
N LEU A 292 -3.30 -14.23 19.40
CA LEU A 292 -2.41 -13.66 18.37
C LEU A 292 -1.76 -14.73 17.48
N LEU A 293 -1.33 -15.85 18.06
CA LEU A 293 -0.76 -16.97 17.30
C LEU A 293 -1.80 -17.58 16.36
N LYS A 294 -3.04 -17.74 16.81
CA LYS A 294 -4.14 -18.24 16.00
C LYS A 294 -4.41 -17.31 14.80
N GLU A 295 -4.58 -16.01 15.04
CA GLU A 295 -4.78 -15.00 14.00
C GLU A 295 -3.64 -15.00 12.97
N ARG A 296 -2.39 -15.05 13.46
CA ARG A 296 -1.20 -15.15 12.60
C ARG A 296 -1.20 -16.39 11.73
N THR A 297 -1.57 -17.54 12.30
CA THR A 297 -1.62 -18.81 11.57
C THR A 297 -2.70 -18.80 10.51
N GLU A 298 -3.87 -18.25 10.81
CA GLU A 298 -4.96 -18.08 9.85
C GLU A 298 -4.56 -17.16 8.69
N SER A 299 -3.95 -16.02 8.98
CA SER A 299 -3.44 -15.08 7.97
C SER A 299 -2.36 -15.71 7.10
N PHE A 300 -1.43 -16.45 7.70
CA PHE A 300 -0.39 -17.17 6.95
C PHE A 300 -1.00 -18.22 6.03
N THR A 301 -1.96 -19.01 6.52
CA THR A 301 -2.64 -20.05 5.74
C THR A 301 -3.36 -19.44 4.52
N GLN A 302 -4.03 -18.31 4.69
CA GLN A 302 -4.69 -17.59 3.59
C GLN A 302 -3.68 -17.12 2.54
N LYS A 303 -2.54 -16.53 2.95
CA LYS A 303 -1.47 -16.10 2.03
C LYS A 303 -0.91 -17.28 1.23
N VAL A 304 -0.64 -18.41 1.89
CA VAL A 304 -0.14 -19.62 1.21
C VAL A 304 -1.16 -20.15 0.19
N LEU A 305 -2.44 -20.17 0.56
CA LEU A 305 -3.50 -20.61 -0.35
C LEU A 305 -3.63 -19.69 -1.58
N LEU A 306 -3.52 -18.39 -1.39
CA LEU A 306 -3.56 -17.40 -2.47
C LEU A 306 -2.38 -17.60 -3.42
N GLN A 307 -1.16 -17.71 -2.89
CA GLN A 307 0.04 -17.98 -3.69
C GLN A 307 -0.06 -19.29 -4.48
N LYS A 308 -0.63 -20.34 -3.87
CA LYS A 308 -0.87 -21.61 -4.56
C LYS A 308 -1.83 -21.43 -5.74
N LYS A 309 -2.97 -20.75 -5.53
CA LYS A 309 -3.95 -20.47 -6.60
C LYS A 309 -3.33 -19.64 -7.74
N GLU A 310 -2.54 -18.64 -7.42
CA GLU A 310 -1.85 -17.84 -8.44
C GLU A 310 -0.83 -18.66 -9.22
N SER A 311 -0.07 -19.55 -8.53
CA SER A 311 0.87 -20.45 -9.18
C SER A 311 0.16 -21.44 -10.11
N GLU A 312 -0.96 -22.02 -9.67
CA GLU A 312 -1.79 -22.91 -10.48
C GLU A 312 -2.37 -22.19 -11.70
N ARG A 313 -2.87 -20.95 -11.53
CA ARG A 313 -3.35 -20.12 -12.64
C ARG A 313 -2.23 -19.86 -13.66
N ARG A 314 -1.05 -19.42 -13.19
CA ARG A 314 0.11 -19.18 -14.07
C ARG A 314 0.59 -20.46 -14.76
N ALA A 315 0.51 -21.60 -14.09
CA ALA A 315 0.83 -22.91 -14.70
C ALA A 315 -0.19 -23.27 -15.79
N ALA A 316 -1.47 -23.08 -15.55
CA ALA A 316 -2.53 -23.29 -16.56
C ALA A 316 -2.38 -22.36 -17.78
N GLU A 317 -2.08 -21.06 -17.54
CA GLU A 317 -1.79 -20.10 -18.61
C GLU A 317 -0.57 -20.48 -19.45
N ARG A 318 0.48 -21.05 -18.80
CA ARG A 318 1.66 -21.59 -19.51
C ARG A 318 1.37 -22.85 -20.31
N GLN A 319 0.47 -23.71 -19.85
CA GLN A 319 0.08 -24.94 -20.57
C GLN A 319 -0.78 -24.61 -21.79
N SER A 320 -1.55 -23.52 -21.76
CA SER A 320 -2.28 -23.06 -22.95
C SER A 320 -1.28 -22.37 -23.90
N LYS A 321 -0.97 -23.00 -25.04
CA LYS A 321 -0.07 -22.47 -26.06
C LYS A 321 -0.82 -21.66 -27.13
N ILE A 322 -2.13 -21.58 -27.01
CA ILE A 322 -3.03 -20.96 -27.98
C ILE A 322 -3.72 -19.76 -27.34
N ASP A 323 -3.84 -18.67 -28.08
CA ASP A 323 -4.65 -17.52 -27.71
C ASP A 323 -6.14 -17.84 -27.90
N ALA A 324 -6.92 -17.74 -26.83
CA ALA A 324 -8.32 -18.16 -26.84
C ALA A 324 -9.22 -17.30 -27.76
N LEU A 325 -8.85 -16.04 -28.03
CA LEU A 325 -9.64 -15.14 -28.87
C LEU A 325 -9.39 -15.35 -30.35
N THR A 326 -8.13 -15.46 -30.74
CA THR A 326 -7.69 -15.48 -32.14
C THR A 326 -7.37 -16.87 -32.66
N GLY A 327 -7.19 -17.87 -31.79
CA GLY A 327 -6.78 -19.22 -32.18
C GLY A 327 -5.31 -19.33 -32.61
N LEU A 328 -4.54 -18.24 -32.58
CA LEU A 328 -3.13 -18.22 -32.90
C LEU A 328 -2.28 -18.80 -31.77
N GLY A 329 -0.99 -19.08 -32.03
CA GLY A 329 -0.02 -19.28 -30.98
C GLY A 329 0.06 -18.03 -30.08
N ASN A 330 0.17 -18.24 -28.76
CA ASN A 330 0.36 -17.14 -27.84
C ASN A 330 1.86 -16.87 -27.57
N ARG A 331 2.16 -15.87 -26.74
CA ARG A 331 3.55 -15.51 -26.37
C ARG A 331 4.38 -16.66 -25.77
N PHE A 332 3.74 -17.68 -25.18
CA PHE A 332 4.48 -18.83 -24.63
C PHE A 332 4.91 -19.77 -25.73
N LEU A 333 4.03 -20.05 -26.70
CA LEU A 333 4.38 -20.84 -27.88
C LEU A 333 5.43 -20.13 -28.73
N LEU A 334 5.29 -18.80 -28.92
CA LEU A 334 6.31 -17.99 -29.60
C LEU A 334 7.69 -18.14 -28.97
N LYS A 335 7.77 -18.10 -27.61
CA LYS A 335 9.03 -18.24 -26.90
C LYS A 335 9.71 -19.59 -27.12
N GLU A 336 8.95 -20.67 -27.21
CA GLU A 336 9.48 -22.00 -27.53
C GLU A 336 9.93 -22.07 -28.99
N ASP A 337 9.09 -21.64 -29.91
CA ASP A 337 9.37 -21.72 -31.34
C ASP A 337 10.55 -20.86 -31.78
N ILE A 338 10.69 -19.63 -31.21
CA ILE A 338 11.85 -18.77 -31.52
C ILE A 338 13.16 -19.38 -31.01
N GLN A 339 13.14 -20.00 -29.83
CA GLN A 339 14.31 -20.68 -29.28
C GLN A 339 14.77 -21.83 -30.20
N SER A 340 13.82 -22.68 -30.61
CA SER A 340 14.10 -23.79 -31.51
C SER A 340 14.64 -23.32 -32.86
N ARG A 341 14.01 -22.28 -33.46
CA ARG A 341 14.46 -21.74 -34.77
C ARG A 341 15.82 -21.04 -34.69
N MET A 342 16.14 -20.39 -33.56
CA MET A 342 17.45 -19.81 -33.34
C MET A 342 18.54 -20.89 -33.24
N GLU A 343 18.25 -22.00 -32.58
CA GLU A 343 19.18 -23.15 -32.49
C GLU A 343 19.43 -23.75 -33.87
N ASP A 344 18.36 -23.96 -34.67
CA ASP A 344 18.47 -24.46 -36.04
C ASP A 344 19.23 -23.50 -36.94
N ALA A 345 18.98 -22.19 -36.87
CA ALA A 345 19.66 -21.17 -37.62
C ALA A 345 21.15 -21.09 -37.27
N ARG A 346 21.51 -21.20 -35.98
CA ARG A 346 22.91 -21.26 -35.52
C ARG A 346 23.66 -22.46 -36.10
N ALA A 347 23.02 -23.63 -36.04
CA ALA A 347 23.60 -24.87 -36.55
C ALA A 347 23.93 -24.77 -38.08
N LYS A 348 23.07 -24.07 -38.83
CA LYS A 348 23.18 -23.88 -40.29
C LYS A 348 23.93 -22.60 -40.68
N ARG A 349 24.39 -21.78 -39.72
CA ARG A 349 24.92 -20.43 -39.97
C ARG A 349 23.94 -19.58 -40.82
N GLY A 350 22.65 -19.72 -40.52
CA GLY A 350 21.57 -19.12 -41.31
C GLY A 350 21.10 -17.80 -40.72
N LYS A 351 20.14 -17.22 -41.42
CA LYS A 351 19.38 -16.03 -40.97
C LYS A 351 18.04 -16.45 -40.43
N LEU A 352 17.47 -15.65 -39.53
CA LEU A 352 16.10 -15.75 -39.03
C LEU A 352 15.36 -14.44 -39.33
N CYS A 353 14.10 -14.55 -39.75
CA CYS A 353 13.24 -13.39 -39.94
C CYS A 353 12.11 -13.40 -38.92
N ILE A 354 12.00 -12.29 -38.17
CA ILE A 354 10.90 -12.00 -37.26
C ILE A 354 10.19 -10.72 -37.70
N ALA A 355 8.87 -10.67 -37.53
CA ALA A 355 8.13 -9.43 -37.70
C ALA A 355 7.27 -9.14 -36.48
N ILE A 356 7.15 -7.87 -36.13
CA ILE A 356 6.21 -7.34 -35.15
C ILE A 356 5.18 -6.51 -35.91
N ILE A 357 3.91 -6.82 -35.67
CA ILE A 357 2.78 -6.21 -36.35
C ILE A 357 1.87 -5.59 -35.29
N ASP A 358 1.40 -4.38 -35.52
CA ASP A 358 0.56 -3.64 -34.59
C ASP A 358 -0.64 -3.03 -35.33
N ILE A 359 -1.83 -3.09 -34.74
CA ILE A 359 -3.03 -2.51 -35.32
C ILE A 359 -3.06 -1.01 -35.06
N ASP A 360 -3.02 -0.23 -36.12
CA ASP A 360 -2.99 1.22 -36.02
C ASP A 360 -4.25 1.76 -35.34
N HIS A 361 -4.04 2.64 -34.33
CA HIS A 361 -5.11 3.31 -33.59
C HIS A 361 -6.12 2.37 -32.90
N PHE A 362 -5.74 1.14 -32.56
CA PHE A 362 -6.63 0.14 -31.97
C PHE A 362 -7.35 0.62 -30.71
N LYS A 363 -6.67 1.38 -29.85
CA LYS A 363 -7.30 1.97 -28.66
C LYS A 363 -8.43 2.92 -29.04
N THR A 364 -8.20 3.81 -30.00
CA THR A 364 -9.22 4.76 -30.49
C THR A 364 -10.41 4.02 -31.09
N HIS A 365 -10.13 2.93 -31.81
CA HIS A 365 -11.16 2.06 -32.35
C HIS A 365 -12.04 1.43 -31.27
N ASN A 366 -11.41 0.87 -30.21
CA ASN A 366 -12.13 0.34 -29.06
C ASN A 366 -12.96 1.40 -28.32
N ASP A 367 -12.38 2.59 -28.14
CA ASP A 367 -13.06 3.71 -27.48
C ASP A 367 -14.28 4.21 -28.28
N THR A 368 -14.25 4.06 -29.61
CA THR A 368 -15.34 4.50 -30.53
C THR A 368 -16.42 3.44 -30.71
N TYR A 369 -16.02 2.19 -30.93
CA TYR A 369 -16.94 1.10 -31.36
C TYR A 369 -17.16 0.03 -30.28
N GLY A 370 -16.44 0.10 -29.19
CA GLY A 370 -16.52 -0.84 -28.07
C GLY A 370 -15.66 -2.10 -28.23
N HIS A 371 -15.40 -2.77 -27.11
CA HIS A 371 -14.50 -3.93 -27.05
C HIS A 371 -14.94 -5.14 -27.90
N ILE A 372 -16.26 -5.34 -28.11
CA ILE A 372 -16.75 -6.43 -28.94
C ILE A 372 -16.31 -6.25 -30.40
N HIS A 373 -16.33 -5.01 -30.90
CA HIS A 373 -15.79 -4.69 -32.23
C HIS A 373 -14.27 -4.84 -32.27
N GLY A 374 -13.54 -4.44 -31.20
CA GLY A 374 -12.11 -4.67 -31.11
C GLY A 374 -11.74 -6.15 -31.15
N ASP A 375 -12.51 -7.01 -30.49
CA ASP A 375 -12.32 -8.47 -30.56
C ASP A 375 -12.53 -9.00 -31.97
N SER A 376 -13.47 -8.45 -32.72
CA SER A 376 -13.69 -8.80 -34.14
C SER A 376 -12.53 -8.35 -35.03
N CYS A 377 -11.97 -7.13 -34.77
CA CYS A 377 -10.76 -6.65 -35.44
C CYS A 377 -9.56 -7.56 -35.20
N LEU A 378 -9.37 -8.02 -33.98
CA LEU A 378 -8.30 -8.94 -33.62
C LEU A 378 -8.42 -10.29 -34.32
N LYS A 379 -9.63 -10.83 -34.42
CA LYS A 379 -9.93 -12.09 -35.20
C LYS A 379 -9.70 -11.92 -36.69
N LEU A 380 -10.15 -10.81 -37.23
CA LEU A 380 -9.92 -10.49 -38.66
C LEU A 380 -8.42 -10.37 -38.94
N THR A 381 -7.70 -9.64 -38.14
CA THR A 381 -6.23 -9.48 -38.24
C THR A 381 -5.54 -10.85 -38.19
N ALA A 382 -5.89 -11.68 -37.21
CA ALA A 382 -5.35 -13.03 -37.09
C ALA A 382 -5.56 -13.88 -38.34
N THR A 383 -6.79 -13.85 -38.92
CA THR A 383 -7.15 -14.59 -40.12
C THR A 383 -6.38 -14.06 -41.34
N ALA A 384 -6.31 -12.76 -41.50
CA ALA A 384 -5.60 -12.12 -42.61
C ALA A 384 -4.10 -12.41 -42.57
N LEU A 385 -3.46 -12.23 -41.39
CA LEU A 385 -2.03 -12.53 -41.21
C LEU A 385 -1.73 -14.01 -41.51
N THR A 386 -2.58 -14.93 -41.02
CA THR A 386 -2.42 -16.37 -41.29
C THR A 386 -2.52 -16.67 -42.77
N SER A 387 -3.48 -16.06 -43.46
CA SER A 387 -3.67 -16.25 -44.93
C SER A 387 -2.52 -15.70 -45.74
N CYS A 388 -2.00 -14.50 -45.38
CA CYS A 388 -0.86 -13.89 -46.08
C CYS A 388 0.44 -14.64 -45.86
N VAL A 389 0.68 -15.15 -44.66
CA VAL A 389 1.89 -15.90 -44.28
C VAL A 389 1.84 -17.32 -44.84
N GLY A 390 0.67 -17.99 -44.79
CA GLY A 390 0.48 -19.37 -45.26
C GLY A 390 1.47 -20.33 -44.61
N GLU A 391 2.03 -21.23 -45.44
CA GLU A 391 3.04 -22.21 -45.00
C GLU A 391 4.45 -21.64 -44.87
N LYS A 392 4.64 -20.33 -45.13
CA LYS A 392 5.96 -19.68 -45.07
C LYS A 392 6.41 -19.26 -43.69
N GLY A 393 5.59 -19.46 -42.67
CA GLY A 393 5.88 -19.07 -41.31
C GLY A 393 4.73 -19.34 -40.37
N ARG A 394 4.84 -18.80 -39.16
CA ARG A 394 3.81 -18.91 -38.14
C ARG A 394 3.50 -17.58 -37.51
N VAL A 395 2.21 -17.35 -37.24
CA VAL A 395 1.68 -16.14 -36.65
C VAL A 395 1.34 -16.40 -35.18
N TYR A 396 1.65 -15.43 -34.34
CA TYR A 396 1.38 -15.45 -32.90
C TYR A 396 0.71 -14.16 -32.48
N ARG A 397 -0.15 -14.23 -31.46
CA ARG A 397 -0.60 -13.03 -30.75
C ARG A 397 0.32 -12.82 -29.54
N PHE A 398 1.04 -11.70 -29.54
CA PHE A 398 2.00 -11.38 -28.48
C PHE A 398 1.31 -10.79 -27.25
N GLY A 399 0.33 -9.90 -27.46
CA GLY A 399 -0.49 -9.32 -26.41
C GLY A 399 -1.27 -8.10 -26.92
N GLY A 400 -2.44 -7.82 -26.36
CA GLY A 400 -3.26 -6.68 -26.79
C GLY A 400 -3.56 -6.73 -28.31
N ASP A 401 -3.06 -5.73 -29.02
CA ASP A 401 -3.14 -5.51 -30.48
C ASP A 401 -1.88 -5.87 -31.25
N GLU A 402 -0.88 -6.46 -30.55
CA GLU A 402 0.40 -6.84 -31.15
C GLU A 402 0.43 -8.31 -31.58
N PHE A 403 0.90 -8.54 -32.80
CA PHE A 403 1.15 -9.85 -33.40
C PHE A 403 2.61 -10.01 -33.76
N VAL A 404 3.09 -11.24 -33.74
CA VAL A 404 4.46 -11.59 -34.15
C VAL A 404 4.38 -12.68 -35.22
N ILE A 405 5.22 -12.55 -36.23
CA ILE A 405 5.41 -13.54 -37.28
C ILE A 405 6.83 -14.08 -37.25
N LEU A 406 6.99 -15.38 -37.20
CA LEU A 406 8.28 -16.06 -37.46
C LEU A 406 8.23 -16.67 -38.86
N LEU A 407 9.07 -16.18 -39.77
CA LEU A 407 9.15 -16.67 -41.16
C LEU A 407 10.20 -17.77 -41.29
N ASP A 408 9.90 -18.76 -42.13
CA ASP A 408 10.80 -19.85 -42.48
C ASP A 408 11.83 -19.42 -43.51
N SER A 409 11.54 -18.38 -44.28
CA SER A 409 12.47 -17.78 -45.24
C SER A 409 13.00 -16.45 -44.71
N SER A 410 14.28 -16.24 -44.84
CA SER A 410 15.00 -14.98 -44.61
C SER A 410 15.38 -14.25 -45.90
N GLU A 411 14.90 -14.70 -47.06
CA GLU A 411 15.12 -14.02 -48.32
C GLU A 411 14.31 -12.73 -48.40
N LEU A 412 15.00 -11.61 -48.65
CA LEU A 412 14.39 -10.28 -48.66
C LEU A 412 13.19 -10.18 -49.59
N ASN A 413 13.23 -10.77 -50.79
CA ASN A 413 12.13 -10.74 -51.75
C ASN A 413 10.90 -11.50 -51.21
N SER A 414 11.11 -12.63 -50.54
CA SER A 414 10.01 -13.41 -49.92
C SER A 414 9.37 -12.65 -48.76
N VAL A 415 10.19 -11.99 -47.91
CA VAL A 415 9.70 -11.17 -46.81
C VAL A 415 8.94 -9.94 -47.33
N LYS A 416 9.46 -9.24 -48.36
CA LYS A 416 8.77 -8.11 -48.99
C LYS A 416 7.42 -8.52 -49.60
N ALA A 417 7.35 -9.68 -50.22
CA ALA A 417 6.09 -10.16 -50.83
C ALA A 417 5.01 -10.40 -49.74
N ILE A 418 5.40 -10.94 -48.57
CA ILE A 418 4.47 -11.14 -47.44
C ILE A 418 4.04 -9.79 -46.87
N ALA A 419 5.00 -8.89 -46.61
CA ALA A 419 4.72 -7.57 -46.08
C ALA A 419 3.77 -6.76 -46.97
N GLU A 420 3.98 -6.81 -48.28
CA GLU A 420 3.12 -6.14 -49.25
C GLU A 420 1.73 -6.77 -49.34
N ALA A 421 1.65 -8.10 -49.27
CA ALA A 421 0.35 -8.80 -49.25
C ALA A 421 -0.47 -8.43 -48.03
N ILE A 422 0.17 -8.34 -46.84
CA ILE A 422 -0.50 -7.90 -45.60
C ILE A 422 -0.97 -6.45 -45.75
N LYS A 423 -0.11 -5.56 -46.29
CA LYS A 423 -0.45 -4.15 -46.49
C LYS A 423 -1.65 -4.01 -47.47
N GLN A 424 -1.63 -4.75 -48.58
CA GLN A 424 -2.71 -4.71 -49.56
C GLN A 424 -4.03 -5.24 -49.00
N TYR A 425 -4.00 -6.25 -48.13
CA TYR A 425 -5.22 -6.79 -47.51
C TYR A 425 -5.97 -5.72 -46.67
N PHE A 426 -5.21 -4.84 -46.02
CA PHE A 426 -5.74 -3.79 -45.13
C PHE A 426 -5.78 -2.40 -45.77
N GLN A 427 -5.61 -2.29 -47.11
CA GLN A 427 -5.79 -1.01 -47.76
C GLN A 427 -7.27 -0.61 -47.77
N PRO A 428 -7.60 0.66 -47.47
CA PRO A 428 -8.93 1.17 -47.62
C PRO A 428 -9.37 1.01 -49.12
N SER A 429 -10.38 0.24 -49.37
CA SER A 429 -11.00 0.21 -50.71
C SER A 429 -11.86 1.45 -50.86
N ASP A 430 -11.86 2.08 -52.06
CA ASP A 430 -12.74 3.21 -52.43
C ASP A 430 -14.24 2.83 -52.43
N SER A 431 -14.56 1.56 -52.28
CA SER A 431 -15.93 1.05 -52.11
C SER A 431 -16.26 0.97 -50.62
N GLU A 432 -17.36 1.56 -50.18
CA GLU A 432 -17.95 1.50 -48.87
C GLU A 432 -18.34 0.05 -48.42
N GLU A 433 -17.82 -0.98 -49.05
CA GLU A 433 -17.97 -2.36 -48.61
C GLU A 433 -17.06 -2.67 -47.44
N VAL A 434 -17.64 -2.42 -46.28
CA VAL A 434 -17.15 -2.84 -44.98
C VAL A 434 -16.98 -4.36 -45.01
N THR A 435 -15.75 -4.87 -45.02
CA THR A 435 -15.50 -6.29 -44.89
C THR A 435 -16.03 -6.73 -43.52
N ASP A 436 -17.13 -7.49 -43.48
CA ASP A 436 -17.82 -8.01 -42.30
C ASP A 436 -18.29 -6.95 -41.28
N GLY A 437 -18.59 -5.70 -41.68
CA GLY A 437 -19.11 -4.66 -40.79
C GLY A 437 -18.06 -4.00 -39.92
N ILE A 438 -16.77 -4.21 -40.15
CA ILE A 438 -15.65 -3.64 -39.39
C ILE A 438 -15.10 -2.42 -40.14
N PRO A 439 -15.07 -1.21 -39.55
CA PRO A 439 -14.46 -0.04 -40.17
C PRO A 439 -12.99 -0.31 -40.48
N GLY A 440 -12.51 0.21 -41.62
CA GLY A 440 -11.14 -0.03 -42.11
C GLY A 440 -10.07 0.20 -41.06
N ILE A 441 -9.41 -0.87 -40.67
CA ILE A 441 -8.19 -0.84 -39.82
C ILE A 441 -6.97 -0.94 -40.73
N THR A 442 -5.85 -0.36 -40.30
CA THR A 442 -4.53 -0.49 -40.93
C THR A 442 -3.54 -1.12 -40.01
N LEU A 443 -2.46 -1.65 -40.57
CA LEU A 443 -1.40 -2.29 -39.78
C LEU A 443 -0.04 -1.61 -40.03
N SER A 444 0.70 -1.40 -38.95
CA SER A 444 2.12 -1.08 -39.04
C SER A 444 2.95 -2.36 -38.83
N GLN A 445 3.98 -2.57 -39.65
CA GLN A 445 4.72 -3.82 -39.69
C GLN A 445 6.22 -3.55 -39.62
N GLY A 446 6.91 -4.12 -38.65
CA GLY A 446 8.38 -4.04 -38.51
C GLY A 446 9.01 -5.43 -38.65
N TYR A 447 9.88 -5.60 -39.62
CA TYR A 447 10.58 -6.86 -39.89
C TYR A 447 12.05 -6.75 -39.54
N ALA A 448 12.65 -7.81 -39.03
CA ALA A 448 14.10 -7.95 -38.86
C ALA A 448 14.60 -9.25 -39.47
N ILE A 449 15.52 -9.15 -40.42
CA ILE A 449 16.27 -10.26 -41.00
C ILE A 449 17.69 -10.19 -40.43
N SER A 450 18.04 -11.16 -39.58
CA SER A 450 19.32 -11.15 -38.88
C SER A 450 20.02 -12.48 -38.98
N THR A 451 21.34 -12.42 -39.15
CA THR A 451 22.21 -13.59 -39.02
C THR A 451 22.23 -14.06 -37.56
N VAL A 452 22.06 -15.36 -37.33
CA VAL A 452 22.02 -15.94 -35.99
C VAL A 452 23.36 -16.60 -35.66
N ASP A 453 24.18 -15.90 -34.89
CA ASP A 453 25.46 -16.39 -34.39
C ASP A 453 25.45 -16.61 -32.87
N SER A 454 26.62 -16.79 -32.26
CA SER A 454 26.76 -16.99 -30.82
C SER A 454 26.42 -15.77 -29.98
N THR A 455 26.40 -14.57 -30.55
CA THR A 455 26.15 -13.29 -29.87
C THR A 455 24.71 -12.84 -30.04
N THR A 456 23.98 -13.40 -31.02
CA THR A 456 22.61 -13.05 -31.31
C THR A 456 21.65 -13.60 -30.23
N THR A 457 20.91 -12.73 -29.59
CA THR A 457 19.87 -13.07 -28.60
C THR A 457 18.49 -12.81 -29.17
N LYS A 458 17.47 -13.41 -28.54
CA LYS A 458 16.07 -13.12 -28.90
C LYS A 458 15.74 -11.64 -28.70
N GLU A 459 16.27 -11.02 -27.64
CA GLU A 459 16.10 -9.62 -27.32
C GLU A 459 16.63 -8.72 -28.44
N THR A 460 17.79 -9.07 -29.02
CA THR A 460 18.36 -8.35 -30.15
C THR A 460 17.48 -8.43 -31.39
N LEU A 461 16.91 -9.63 -31.67
CA LEU A 461 16.00 -9.82 -32.82
C LEU A 461 14.71 -9.00 -32.65
N PHE A 462 14.13 -9.03 -31.45
CA PHE A 462 12.93 -8.24 -31.14
C PHE A 462 13.21 -6.74 -31.24
N SER A 463 14.34 -6.25 -30.67
CA SER A 463 14.70 -4.84 -30.70
C SER A 463 14.83 -4.32 -32.14
N ARG A 464 15.43 -5.08 -33.06
CA ARG A 464 15.55 -4.70 -34.47
C ARG A 464 14.20 -4.63 -35.19
N ALA A 465 13.31 -5.58 -34.91
CA ALA A 465 11.96 -5.57 -35.47
C ALA A 465 11.11 -4.42 -34.90
N ASP A 466 11.30 -4.11 -33.60
CA ASP A 466 10.62 -2.99 -32.92
C ASP A 466 11.10 -1.63 -33.46
N GLU A 467 12.40 -1.45 -33.68
CA GLU A 467 12.96 -0.25 -34.33
C GLU A 467 12.40 -0.05 -35.73
N ALA A 468 12.26 -1.14 -36.51
CA ALA A 468 11.63 -1.07 -37.82
C ALA A 468 10.14 -0.71 -37.73
N LEU A 469 9.42 -1.28 -36.77
CA LEU A 469 8.00 -0.94 -36.50
C LEU A 469 7.84 0.51 -36.07
N TYR A 470 8.71 0.98 -35.19
CA TYR A 470 8.71 2.36 -34.73
C TYR A 470 8.88 3.35 -35.88
N SER A 471 9.82 3.08 -36.80
CA SER A 471 10.03 3.90 -37.99
C SER A 471 8.77 4.00 -38.85
N VAL A 472 8.00 2.91 -38.98
CA VAL A 472 6.71 2.91 -39.68
C VAL A 472 5.69 3.77 -38.98
N LYS A 473 5.60 3.65 -37.64
CA LYS A 473 4.66 4.45 -36.83
C LYS A 473 4.94 5.95 -36.91
N GLU A 474 6.21 6.36 -36.94
CA GLU A 474 6.61 7.76 -37.16
C GLU A 474 6.40 8.24 -38.60
N GLY A 475 6.59 7.35 -39.60
CA GLY A 475 6.43 7.64 -41.01
C GLY A 475 4.97 7.76 -41.52
N GLY A 476 3.97 7.71 -40.61
CA GLY A 476 2.55 7.86 -40.96
C GLY A 476 1.73 6.58 -40.89
N ARG A 477 2.30 5.48 -40.39
CA ARG A 477 1.64 4.16 -40.24
C ARG A 477 1.26 3.49 -41.56
N ASN A 478 0.42 2.45 -41.50
CA ASN A 478 -0.10 1.72 -42.66
C ASN A 478 0.97 1.35 -43.68
N ASN A 479 2.09 0.83 -43.21
CA ASN A 479 3.25 0.51 -44.04
C ASN A 479 4.12 -0.56 -43.36
N TYR A 480 5.23 -0.91 -44.01
CA TYR A 480 6.22 -1.81 -43.44
C TYR A 480 7.64 -1.25 -43.56
N CYS A 481 8.50 -1.68 -42.66
CA CYS A 481 9.94 -1.45 -42.72
C CYS A 481 10.66 -2.78 -42.44
N ILE A 482 11.77 -3.00 -43.16
CA ILE A 482 12.60 -4.20 -43.01
C ILE A 482 14.01 -3.80 -42.62
N TYR A 483 14.43 -4.23 -41.44
CA TYR A 483 15.79 -4.19 -40.99
C TYR A 483 16.53 -5.42 -41.54
N GLU A 484 17.61 -5.23 -42.30
CA GLU A 484 18.48 -6.30 -42.83
C GLU A 484 19.91 -6.06 -42.37
N GLU A 485 20.52 -7.13 -41.79
CA GLU A 485 21.90 -7.16 -41.37
C GLU A 485 22.79 -7.96 -42.34
#